data_2b2cdaa7cb1a0ad3a752f12ceaeb0f77
#
_entry.id   2b2cdaa7cb1a0ad3a752f12ceaeb0f77
#
_cell.length_a   1.000
_cell.length_b   1.000
_cell.length_c   1.000
_cell.angle_alpha   90.00
_cell.angle_beta   90.00
_cell.angle_gamma   90.00
#
_symmetry.space_group_name_H-M   'P 1'
#
loop_
_entity.id
_entity.type
_entity.pdbx_description
1 polymer ?
#
loop_
_entity_poly.entity_id
_entity_poly.type
_entity_poly.pdbx_seq_one_letter_code
_entity_poly.pdbx_strand_id
1 'polypeptide(L)'
;MANRQIEIENKAMKEILIAMHNLGGQVTRKQVLQELRENSDVFSEKEIDATRTSKKSGKIYHPFQWKFNFAVKHLILAGFIDTENGHDLELSKKGRNVDINKFDANKDVRSISEAKFPHHKAKNEVVIEKIEDDQDGTNEIEEPWRQQLLDALMKMNPKKFELFCRGLLTKMHRWFWICSF
;
A
#
# COMPACT_ATOMS: atom_id res chain seq x y z
N MET A 1 -0.23 -18.18 -18.04
CA MET A 1 0.14 -17.67 -16.67
C MET A 1 -0.43 -16.28 -16.37
N ALA A 2 -0.46 -15.36 -17.33
CA ALA A 2 -1.04 -14.00 -17.13
C ALA A 2 -2.49 -14.00 -16.64
N ASN A 3 -3.33 -14.92 -17.11
CA ASN A 3 -4.74 -14.98 -16.74
C ASN A 3 -4.97 -15.27 -15.24
N ARG A 4 -4.16 -16.13 -14.64
CA ARG A 4 -4.26 -16.47 -13.21
C ARG A 4 -3.90 -15.31 -12.27
N GLN A 5 -2.98 -14.44 -12.66
CA GLN A 5 -2.64 -13.25 -11.86
C GLN A 5 -3.79 -12.25 -11.87
N ILE A 6 -4.37 -12.01 -13.04
CA ILE A 6 -5.54 -11.15 -13.22
C ILE A 6 -6.73 -11.64 -12.37
N GLU A 7 -6.98 -12.94 -12.36
CA GLU A 7 -8.05 -13.52 -11.53
C GLU A 7 -7.83 -13.29 -10.03
N ILE A 8 -6.60 -13.43 -9.54
CA ILE A 8 -6.27 -13.18 -8.14
C ILE A 8 -6.45 -11.70 -7.79
N GLU A 9 -6.00 -10.79 -8.67
CA GLU A 9 -6.20 -9.35 -8.49
C GLU A 9 -7.68 -8.97 -8.49
N ASN A 10 -8.48 -9.57 -9.38
CA ASN A 10 -9.92 -9.33 -9.42
C ASN A 10 -10.63 -9.81 -8.14
N LYS A 11 -10.23 -10.97 -7.62
CA LYS A 11 -10.69 -11.45 -6.32
C LYS A 11 -10.28 -10.53 -5.20
N ALA A 12 -9.02 -10.05 -5.23
CA ALA A 12 -8.52 -9.11 -4.23
C ALA A 12 -9.29 -7.78 -4.25
N MET A 13 -9.68 -7.25 -5.42
CA MET A 13 -10.50 -6.04 -5.51
C MET A 13 -11.84 -6.19 -4.80
N LYS A 14 -12.51 -7.32 -4.98
CA LYS A 14 -13.78 -7.61 -4.31
C LYS A 14 -13.62 -7.73 -2.80
N GLU A 15 -12.64 -8.51 -2.36
CA GLU A 15 -12.36 -8.72 -0.94
C GLU A 15 -11.94 -7.43 -0.23
N ILE A 16 -11.17 -6.55 -0.89
CA ILE A 16 -10.80 -5.23 -0.36
C ILE A 16 -12.05 -4.37 -0.13
N LEU A 17 -13.00 -4.35 -1.05
CA LEU A 17 -14.25 -3.62 -0.87
C LEU A 17 -15.06 -4.18 0.29
N ILE A 18 -15.17 -5.50 0.42
CA ILE A 18 -15.84 -6.17 1.56
C ILE A 18 -15.17 -5.76 2.88
N ALA A 19 -13.85 -5.89 2.96
CA ALA A 19 -13.08 -5.52 4.14
C ALA A 19 -13.27 -4.05 4.54
N MET A 20 -13.25 -3.14 3.56
CA MET A 20 -13.48 -1.72 3.81
C MET A 20 -14.91 -1.42 4.29
N HIS A 21 -15.91 -2.12 3.78
CA HIS A 21 -17.29 -2.02 4.28
C HIS A 21 -17.40 -2.51 5.72
N ASN A 22 -16.79 -3.65 6.07
CA ASN A 22 -16.77 -4.20 7.42
C ASN A 22 -16.12 -3.24 8.42
N LEU A 23 -15.07 -2.55 8.00
CA LEU A 23 -14.30 -1.61 8.82
C LEU A 23 -14.87 -0.18 8.86
N GLY A 24 -16.01 0.08 8.22
CA GLY A 24 -16.69 1.37 8.26
C GLY A 24 -16.26 2.39 7.20
N GLY A 25 -15.43 2.00 6.25
CA GLY A 25 -15.14 2.76 5.03
C GLY A 25 -13.99 3.76 5.09
N GLN A 26 -13.42 4.04 6.27
CA GLN A 26 -12.19 4.83 6.46
C GLN A 26 -11.16 3.99 7.18
N VAL A 27 -10.09 3.61 6.51
CA VAL A 27 -9.14 2.60 6.99
C VAL A 27 -7.75 2.80 6.44
N THR A 28 -6.75 2.28 7.12
CA THR A 28 -5.39 2.19 6.59
C THR A 28 -5.21 0.90 5.77
N ARG A 29 -4.24 0.88 4.87
CA ARG A 29 -3.88 -0.35 4.13
C ARG A 29 -3.56 -1.53 5.06
N LYS A 30 -2.93 -1.26 6.20
CA LYS A 30 -2.60 -2.28 7.20
C LYS A 30 -3.86 -2.91 7.81
N GLN A 31 -4.87 -2.10 8.13
CA GLN A 31 -6.15 -2.58 8.65
C GLN A 31 -6.89 -3.43 7.63
N VAL A 32 -6.91 -3.03 6.35
CA VAL A 32 -7.51 -3.84 5.29
C VAL A 32 -6.80 -5.17 5.15
N LEU A 33 -5.46 -5.21 5.15
CA LEU A 33 -4.69 -6.45 5.09
C LEU A 33 -4.95 -7.36 6.30
N GLN A 34 -5.11 -6.77 7.49
CA GLN A 34 -5.43 -7.52 8.70
C GLN A 34 -6.84 -8.12 8.62
N GLU A 35 -7.82 -7.34 8.15
CA GLU A 35 -9.19 -7.81 7.95
C GLU A 35 -9.23 -8.96 6.92
N LEU A 36 -8.50 -8.84 5.82
CA LEU A 36 -8.37 -9.91 4.84
C LEU A 36 -7.75 -11.18 5.42
N ARG A 37 -6.76 -11.04 6.30
CA ARG A 37 -6.11 -12.16 6.97
C ARG A 37 -7.06 -12.91 7.90
N GLU A 38 -7.90 -12.19 8.63
CA GLU A 38 -8.77 -12.73 9.65
C GLU A 38 -10.10 -13.23 9.09
N ASN A 39 -10.67 -12.53 8.11
CA ASN A 39 -12.07 -12.68 7.71
C ASN A 39 -12.30 -12.96 6.23
N SER A 40 -11.25 -13.10 5.39
CA SER A 40 -11.47 -13.42 3.98
C SER A 40 -11.82 -14.88 3.75
N ASP A 41 -12.92 -15.12 3.02
CA ASP A 41 -13.30 -16.47 2.58
C ASP A 41 -12.50 -16.95 1.35
N VAL A 42 -11.80 -16.01 0.68
CA VAL A 42 -11.12 -16.27 -0.61
C VAL A 42 -9.62 -16.48 -0.44
N PHE A 43 -9.00 -15.76 0.52
CA PHE A 43 -7.57 -15.78 0.78
C PHE A 43 -7.29 -16.36 2.16
N SER A 44 -6.48 -17.40 2.22
CA SER A 44 -6.02 -17.93 3.50
C SER A 44 -4.91 -17.08 4.09
N GLU A 45 -4.79 -17.05 5.41
CA GLU A 45 -3.68 -16.40 6.13
C GLU A 45 -2.31 -16.82 5.56
N LYS A 46 -2.14 -18.11 5.26
CA LYS A 46 -0.91 -18.67 4.66
C LYS A 46 -0.58 -18.05 3.28
N GLU A 47 -1.59 -17.71 2.48
CA GLU A 47 -1.38 -17.08 1.18
C GLU A 47 -1.03 -15.60 1.33
N ILE A 48 -1.63 -14.92 2.29
CA ILE A 48 -1.38 -13.50 2.58
C ILE A 48 0.03 -13.31 3.15
N ASP A 49 0.44 -14.18 4.08
CA ASP A 49 1.73 -14.10 4.76
C ASP A 49 2.86 -14.84 4.03
N ALA A 50 2.55 -15.49 2.91
CA ALA A 50 3.55 -16.19 2.12
C ALA A 50 4.70 -15.25 1.74
N THR A 51 5.93 -15.71 1.98
CA THR A 51 7.15 -15.01 1.61
C THR A 51 7.85 -15.74 0.47
N ARG A 52 8.55 -15.00 -0.36
CA ARG A 52 9.45 -15.54 -1.39
C ARG A 52 10.75 -14.77 -1.38
N THR A 53 11.82 -15.45 -1.78
CA THR A 53 13.13 -14.82 -1.96
C THR A 53 13.33 -14.45 -3.42
N SER A 54 13.68 -13.20 -3.67
CA SER A 54 14.01 -12.72 -5.02
C SER A 54 15.28 -13.43 -5.50
N LYS A 55 15.22 -14.01 -6.70
CA LYS A 55 16.41 -14.67 -7.31
C LYS A 55 17.51 -13.70 -7.70
N LYS A 56 17.19 -12.41 -7.90
CA LYS A 56 18.14 -11.38 -8.31
C LYS A 56 18.79 -10.69 -7.11
N SER A 57 17.99 -10.26 -6.14
CA SER A 57 18.46 -9.45 -5.01
C SER A 57 18.71 -10.26 -3.73
N GLY A 58 18.20 -11.50 -3.65
CA GLY A 58 18.23 -12.29 -2.43
C GLY A 58 17.27 -11.79 -1.33
N LYS A 59 16.53 -10.71 -1.55
CA LYS A 59 15.60 -10.15 -0.59
C LYS A 59 14.32 -10.99 -0.48
N ILE A 60 13.77 -11.05 0.71
CA ILE A 60 12.47 -11.69 0.99
C ILE A 60 11.38 -10.68 0.68
N TYR A 61 10.34 -11.10 0.00
CA TYR A 61 9.17 -10.26 -0.31
C TYR A 61 7.87 -11.04 -0.15
N HIS A 62 6.74 -10.32 0.00
CA HIS A 62 5.40 -10.87 0.13
C HIS A 62 4.64 -10.75 -1.20
N PRO A 63 4.46 -11.84 -1.97
CA PRO A 63 3.80 -11.79 -3.28
C PRO A 63 2.35 -11.30 -3.24
N PHE A 64 1.63 -11.57 -2.14
CA PHE A 64 0.26 -11.12 -1.97
C PHE A 64 0.16 -9.63 -1.83
N GLN A 65 1.05 -9.00 -1.06
CA GLN A 65 1.05 -7.56 -0.85
C GLN A 65 1.20 -6.77 -2.15
N TRP A 66 1.99 -7.28 -3.08
CA TRP A 66 2.12 -6.69 -4.40
C TRP A 66 0.79 -6.69 -5.16
N LYS A 67 0.08 -7.84 -5.19
CA LYS A 67 -1.26 -7.96 -5.80
C LYS A 67 -2.29 -7.07 -5.11
N PHE A 68 -2.25 -7.01 -3.79
CA PHE A 68 -3.08 -6.12 -3.00
C PHE A 68 -2.87 -4.65 -3.40
N ASN A 69 -1.63 -4.19 -3.51
CA ASN A 69 -1.33 -2.82 -3.92
C ASN A 69 -1.83 -2.49 -5.33
N PHE A 70 -1.72 -3.45 -6.27
CA PHE A 70 -2.29 -3.28 -7.61
C PHE A 70 -3.82 -3.22 -7.58
N ALA A 71 -4.47 -4.10 -6.82
CA ALA A 71 -5.91 -4.09 -6.66
C ALA A 71 -6.41 -2.77 -6.08
N VAL A 72 -5.77 -2.25 -5.02
CA VAL A 72 -6.09 -0.93 -4.45
C VAL A 72 -5.92 0.17 -5.50
N LYS A 73 -4.82 0.16 -6.27
CA LYS A 73 -4.59 1.15 -7.33
C LYS A 73 -5.67 1.13 -8.41
N HIS A 74 -6.11 -0.05 -8.84
CA HIS A 74 -7.21 -0.19 -9.78
C HIS A 74 -8.52 0.37 -9.21
N LEU A 75 -8.84 0.09 -7.94
CA LEU A 75 -10.02 0.61 -7.26
C LEU A 75 -10.01 2.15 -7.13
N ILE A 76 -8.84 2.74 -6.85
CA ILE A 76 -8.67 4.20 -6.82
C ILE A 76 -8.91 4.80 -8.21
N LEU A 77 -8.28 4.26 -9.26
CA LEU A 77 -8.44 4.75 -10.63
C LEU A 77 -9.87 4.62 -11.16
N ALA A 78 -10.59 3.59 -10.73
CA ALA A 78 -11.99 3.38 -11.06
C ALA A 78 -12.96 4.20 -10.19
N GLY A 79 -12.45 4.91 -9.16
CA GLY A 79 -13.20 5.81 -8.30
C GLY A 79 -14.06 5.11 -7.25
N PHE A 80 -13.68 3.93 -6.80
CA PHE A 80 -14.32 3.22 -5.66
C PHE A 80 -13.69 3.61 -4.33
N ILE A 81 -12.41 3.95 -4.34
CA ILE A 81 -11.62 4.33 -3.17
C ILE A 81 -10.97 5.68 -3.43
N ASP A 82 -11.01 6.55 -2.44
CA ASP A 82 -10.28 7.81 -2.40
C ASP A 82 -9.09 7.67 -1.43
N THR A 83 -8.03 8.44 -1.66
CA THR A 83 -6.85 8.47 -0.81
C THR A 83 -6.18 9.83 -0.91
N GLU A 84 -5.80 10.41 0.22
CA GLU A 84 -5.06 11.69 0.25
C GLU A 84 -3.55 11.47 0.22
N ASN A 85 -3.07 10.48 0.95
CA ASN A 85 -1.64 10.25 1.18
C ASN A 85 -1.15 8.88 0.70
N GLY A 86 -2.01 8.08 0.05
CA GLY A 86 -1.69 6.73 -0.40
C GLY A 86 -1.71 5.65 0.69
N HIS A 87 -1.74 6.01 1.98
CA HIS A 87 -1.81 5.08 3.10
C HIS A 87 -3.22 4.92 3.65
N ASP A 88 -3.91 6.04 3.82
CA ASP A 88 -5.28 6.09 4.28
C ASP A 88 -6.21 5.94 3.09
N LEU A 89 -7.14 5.02 3.22
CA LEU A 89 -8.11 4.67 2.20
C LEU A 89 -9.51 5.02 2.70
N GLU A 90 -10.30 5.66 1.85
CA GLU A 90 -11.69 5.95 2.12
C GLU A 90 -12.58 5.43 1.00
N LEU A 91 -13.70 4.80 1.33
CA LEU A 91 -14.71 4.44 0.33
C LEU A 91 -15.36 5.70 -0.24
N SER A 92 -15.25 5.90 -1.54
CA SER A 92 -15.96 6.94 -2.26
C SER A 92 -17.48 6.74 -2.19
N LYS A 93 -18.26 7.70 -2.67
CA LYS A 93 -19.72 7.51 -2.82
C LYS A 93 -20.07 6.30 -3.67
N LYS A 94 -19.29 6.04 -4.72
CA LYS A 94 -19.44 4.87 -5.60
C LYS A 94 -19.09 3.57 -4.84
N GLY A 95 -18.00 3.58 -4.08
CA GLY A 95 -17.58 2.43 -3.27
C GLY A 95 -18.58 2.09 -2.18
N ARG A 96 -19.15 3.09 -1.49
CA ARG A 96 -20.13 2.88 -0.41
C ARG A 96 -21.47 2.29 -0.92
N ASN A 97 -21.86 2.61 -2.16
CA ASN A 97 -23.13 2.19 -2.75
C ASN A 97 -23.02 0.95 -3.65
N VAL A 98 -21.84 0.33 -3.73
CA VAL A 98 -21.64 -0.82 -4.59
C VAL A 98 -22.36 -2.05 -4.04
N ASP A 99 -23.13 -2.74 -4.90
CA ASP A 99 -23.69 -4.06 -4.59
C ASP A 99 -22.59 -5.13 -4.77
N ILE A 100 -22.01 -5.55 -3.67
CA ILE A 100 -20.91 -6.53 -3.64
C ILE A 100 -21.28 -7.86 -4.32
N ASN A 101 -22.57 -8.24 -4.29
CA ASN A 101 -23.02 -9.50 -4.90
C ASN A 101 -23.01 -9.41 -6.43
N LYS A 102 -23.23 -8.21 -6.99
CA LYS A 102 -23.25 -7.97 -8.44
C LYS A 102 -21.93 -7.40 -8.96
N PHE A 103 -20.97 -7.16 -8.08
CA PHE A 103 -19.69 -6.56 -8.43
C PHE A 103 -18.86 -7.48 -9.34
N ASP A 104 -18.49 -6.95 -10.50
CA ASP A 104 -17.59 -7.59 -11.47
C ASP A 104 -16.34 -6.72 -11.68
N ALA A 105 -15.20 -7.17 -11.15
CA ALA A 105 -13.94 -6.44 -11.22
C ALA A 105 -13.49 -6.10 -12.67
N ASN A 106 -13.84 -6.96 -13.65
CA ASN A 106 -13.48 -6.69 -15.04
C ASN A 106 -14.32 -5.55 -15.63
N LYS A 107 -15.64 -5.57 -15.40
CA LYS A 107 -16.56 -4.59 -15.96
C LYS A 107 -16.54 -3.25 -15.20
N ASP A 108 -16.57 -3.34 -13.87
CA ASP A 108 -16.77 -2.17 -13.01
C ASP A 108 -15.48 -1.42 -12.72
N VAL A 109 -14.33 -2.13 -12.74
CA VAL A 109 -13.04 -1.58 -12.38
C VAL A 109 -12.06 -1.55 -13.54
N ARG A 110 -11.73 -2.70 -14.15
CA ARG A 110 -10.67 -2.77 -15.16
C ARG A 110 -10.99 -1.96 -16.41
N SER A 111 -12.21 -2.02 -16.92
CA SER A 111 -12.64 -1.23 -18.08
C SER A 111 -12.37 0.26 -17.92
N ILE A 112 -12.45 0.78 -16.70
CA ILE A 112 -12.23 2.20 -16.37
C ILE A 112 -10.76 2.45 -16.02
N SER A 113 -10.17 1.61 -15.20
CA SER A 113 -8.83 1.79 -14.66
C SER A 113 -7.74 1.57 -15.70
N GLU A 114 -7.90 0.60 -16.61
CA GLU A 114 -6.92 0.34 -17.67
C GLU A 114 -6.76 1.52 -18.62
N ALA A 115 -7.84 2.23 -18.93
CA ALA A 115 -7.79 3.46 -19.73
C ALA A 115 -7.03 4.61 -19.02
N LYS A 116 -7.03 4.61 -17.69
CA LYS A 116 -6.38 5.63 -16.84
C LYS A 116 -4.99 5.23 -16.37
N PHE A 117 -4.63 3.96 -16.52
CA PHE A 117 -3.27 3.53 -16.18
C PHE A 117 -2.28 4.24 -17.11
N PRO A 118 -1.23 4.86 -16.57
CA PRO A 118 -0.20 5.43 -17.41
C PRO A 118 0.44 4.31 -18.22
N HIS A 119 0.07 4.23 -19.49
CA HIS A 119 0.76 3.37 -20.44
C HIS A 119 2.17 3.90 -20.59
N HIS A 120 3.12 3.34 -19.89
CA HIS A 120 4.51 3.45 -20.29
C HIS A 120 4.60 2.79 -21.67
N LYS A 121 4.58 3.65 -22.73
CA LYS A 121 4.83 3.23 -24.08
C LYS A 121 6.05 2.32 -24.05
N ALA A 122 5.88 1.12 -24.55
CA ALA A 122 6.88 0.08 -24.60
C ALA A 122 8.24 0.67 -25.08
N LYS A 123 9.12 0.87 -24.15
CA LYS A 123 10.56 0.93 -24.38
C LYS A 123 11.16 -0.09 -23.43
N ASN A 124 11.41 -1.26 -24.04
CA ASN A 124 12.24 -2.33 -23.53
C ASN A 124 11.78 -3.07 -22.28
N GLU A 125 11.69 -4.38 -22.42
CA GLU A 125 11.50 -5.46 -21.43
C GLU A 125 12.32 -5.35 -20.13
N VAL A 126 13.09 -4.30 -19.94
CA VAL A 126 13.98 -4.05 -18.80
C VAL A 126 13.26 -3.34 -17.63
N VAL A 127 12.09 -2.72 -17.86
CA VAL A 127 11.42 -1.89 -16.82
C VAL A 127 10.49 -2.72 -15.91
N ILE A 128 10.02 -3.88 -16.36
CA ILE A 128 9.20 -4.77 -15.53
C ILE A 128 10.04 -5.40 -14.41
N GLU A 129 11.32 -5.59 -14.65
CA GLU A 129 12.25 -6.15 -13.65
C GLU A 129 12.69 -5.15 -12.57
N LYS A 130 12.59 -3.84 -12.83
CA LYS A 130 12.92 -2.80 -11.81
C LYS A 130 11.82 -2.54 -10.81
N ILE A 131 10.56 -2.91 -11.11
CA ILE A 131 9.44 -2.74 -10.18
C ILE A 131 9.37 -3.92 -9.19
N GLU A 132 10.00 -5.07 -9.52
CA GLU A 132 10.05 -6.23 -8.63
C GLU A 132 11.10 -6.11 -7.51
N ASP A 133 12.05 -5.20 -7.60
CA ASP A 133 13.21 -5.16 -6.70
C ASP A 133 13.12 -4.10 -5.58
N ASP A 134 12.16 -3.13 -5.66
CA ASP A 134 12.09 -2.03 -4.69
C ASP A 134 10.88 -2.06 -3.74
N GLN A 135 10.15 -3.18 -3.67
CA GLN A 135 9.04 -3.28 -2.71
C GLN A 135 9.31 -4.33 -1.65
N ASP A 136 10.24 -4.01 -0.78
CA ASP A 136 10.15 -4.42 0.62
C ASP A 136 8.83 -3.88 1.19
N GLY A 137 8.03 -4.76 1.81
CA GLY A 137 6.62 -4.59 2.21
C GLY A 137 6.26 -3.44 3.14
N THR A 138 6.95 -2.35 3.06
CA THR A 138 6.58 -1.03 3.52
C THR A 138 6.64 -0.10 2.31
N ASN A 139 5.54 -0.03 1.53
CA ASN A 139 5.25 1.22 0.83
C ASN A 139 4.80 2.26 1.86
N GLU A 140 5.65 2.60 2.79
CA GLU A 140 5.92 3.99 3.02
C GLU A 140 6.41 4.48 1.65
N ILE A 141 5.65 5.31 0.96
CA ILE A 141 6.24 6.30 0.06
C ILE A 141 7.32 6.88 0.96
N GLU A 142 8.58 6.48 0.75
CA GLU A 142 9.68 7.18 1.40
C GLU A 142 9.56 8.58 0.86
N GLU A 143 8.91 9.42 1.65
CA GLU A 143 8.79 10.83 1.32
C GLU A 143 10.22 11.29 1.08
N PRO A 144 10.52 11.92 -0.05
CA PRO A 144 11.91 12.26 -0.42
C PRO A 144 12.66 12.96 0.71
N TRP A 145 11.92 13.63 1.62
CA TRP A 145 12.47 14.27 2.80
C TRP A 145 13.03 13.29 3.84
N ARG A 146 12.49 12.05 3.93
CA ARG A 146 12.93 11.05 4.90
C ARG A 146 14.31 10.52 4.54
N GLN A 147 14.56 10.25 3.26
CA GLN A 147 15.87 9.86 2.76
C GLN A 147 16.87 11.02 2.90
N GLN A 148 16.45 12.24 2.57
CA GLN A 148 17.27 13.44 2.74
C GLN A 148 17.61 13.68 4.22
N LEU A 149 16.66 13.45 5.14
CA LEU A 149 16.90 13.55 6.57
C LEU A 149 17.89 12.50 7.06
N LEU A 150 17.72 11.23 6.66
CA LEU A 150 18.65 10.16 7.00
C LEU A 150 20.06 10.46 6.49
N ASP A 151 20.21 10.89 5.25
CA ASP A 151 21.48 11.25 4.66
C ASP A 151 22.12 12.44 5.38
N ALA A 152 21.33 13.43 5.79
CA ALA A 152 21.80 14.58 6.58
C ALA A 152 22.28 14.15 7.98
N LEU A 153 21.54 13.25 8.65
CA LEU A 153 21.90 12.72 9.97
C LEU A 153 23.17 11.87 9.88
N MET A 154 23.30 11.00 8.86
CA MET A 154 24.49 10.16 8.65
C MET A 154 25.74 10.98 8.33
N LYS A 155 25.62 12.13 7.67
CA LYS A 155 26.73 13.05 7.37
C LYS A 155 27.06 14.01 8.51
N MET A 156 26.22 14.01 9.56
CA MET A 156 26.42 14.94 10.69
C MET A 156 27.58 14.49 11.58
N ASN A 157 28.39 15.45 12.02
CA ASN A 157 29.45 15.19 12.99
C ASN A 157 28.83 14.64 14.31
N PRO A 158 29.43 13.59 14.94
CA PRO A 158 28.88 12.96 16.15
C PRO A 158 28.53 13.92 17.29
N LYS A 159 29.36 14.94 17.53
CA LYS A 159 29.08 15.95 18.56
C LYS A 159 27.86 16.82 18.23
N LYS A 160 27.66 17.16 16.94
CA LYS A 160 26.47 17.89 16.49
C LYS A 160 25.22 17.02 16.58
N PHE A 161 25.33 15.73 16.26
CA PHE A 161 24.25 14.78 16.39
C PHE A 161 23.80 14.63 17.85
N GLU A 162 24.72 14.54 18.79
CA GLU A 162 24.42 14.50 20.23
C GLU A 162 23.67 15.76 20.70
N LEU A 163 24.13 16.95 20.30
CA LEU A 163 23.44 18.21 20.59
C LEU A 163 22.04 18.27 19.97
N PHE A 164 21.88 17.77 18.76
CA PHE A 164 20.59 17.67 18.08
C PHE A 164 19.64 16.76 18.85
N CYS A 165 20.07 15.56 19.24
CA CYS A 165 19.26 14.62 20.04
C CYS A 165 18.86 15.23 21.39
N ARG A 166 19.78 15.88 22.09
CA ARG A 166 19.49 16.57 23.35
C ARG A 166 18.44 17.67 23.16
N GLY A 167 18.56 18.49 22.13
CA GLY A 167 17.59 19.54 21.80
C GLY A 167 16.21 19.00 21.47
N LEU A 168 16.15 17.89 20.72
CA LEU A 168 14.92 17.20 20.37
C LEU A 168 14.20 16.67 21.63
N LEU A 169 14.93 15.95 22.48
CA LEU A 169 14.40 15.41 23.72
C LEU A 169 13.88 16.51 24.66
N THR A 170 14.60 17.64 24.75
CA THR A 170 14.18 18.78 25.58
C THR A 170 12.87 19.39 25.05
N LYS A 171 12.71 19.50 23.72
CA LYS A 171 11.45 19.99 23.11
C LYS A 171 10.30 19.00 23.29
N MET A 172 10.55 17.72 23.10
CA MET A 172 9.52 16.67 23.29
C MET A 172 9.04 16.63 24.75
N HIS A 173 9.94 16.77 25.72
CA HIS A 173 9.58 16.80 27.13
C HIS A 173 8.69 18.02 27.49
N ARG A 174 8.92 19.19 26.88
CA ARG A 174 8.04 20.37 27.04
C ARG A 174 6.65 20.15 26.45
N TRP A 175 6.52 19.42 25.35
CA TRP A 175 5.22 19.10 24.73
C TRP A 175 4.37 18.18 25.60
N PHE A 176 4.99 17.22 26.26
CA PHE A 176 4.29 16.27 27.13
C PHE A 176 3.62 16.94 28.32
N TRP A 177 4.22 18.01 28.85
CA TRP A 177 3.64 18.78 29.97
C TRP A 177 2.51 19.74 29.57
N ILE A 178 2.44 20.15 28.31
CA ILE A 178 1.40 21.08 27.83
C ILE A 178 0.11 20.33 27.47
N CYS A 179 0.15 19.06 27.14
CA CYS A 179 -1.01 18.22 26.80
C CYS A 179 -1.61 17.46 27.99
N SER A 180 -1.13 17.68 29.21
CA SER A 180 -1.62 17.02 30.46
C SER A 180 -2.46 17.94 31.35
N PHE A 181 -3.05 19.02 30.80
CA PHE A 181 -4.06 19.84 31.48
C PHE A 181 -5.31 19.97 30.63
#